data_b0d04bcd305174e0519148b027f1b187
#
_entry.id   b0d04bcd305174e0519148b027f1b187
#
_cell.length_a   1.000
_cell.length_b   1.000
_cell.length_c   1.000
_cell.angle_alpha   90.00
_cell.angle_beta   90.00
_cell.angle_gamma   90.00
#
_symmetry.space_group_name_H-M   'P 1'
#
loop_
_entity.id
_entity.type
_entity.pdbx_description
1 polymer ?
#
loop_
_entity_poly.entity_id
_entity_poly.type
_entity_poly.pdbx_seq_one_letter_code
_entity_poly.pdbx_strand_id
1 'polypeptide(L)'
;MKSNLSRKLAKPMLFLAAFIWGTSFFIMKNTLDSTPVFWLLTFRFGTGAILLGLFCWKKWRTIFKKDYIWRGGILGAFLYLAYAAQTFGLVYTTPSKNAFLTATYCVLVPFLYWWLGKQRPDRYNILAAVLCIAGVGLV
;
A
#
# COMPACT_ATOMS: atom_id res chain seq x y z
N MET A 1 27.98 -14.94 3.20
CA MET A 1 28.24 -13.81 2.26
C MET A 1 26.96 -13.26 1.57
N LYS A 2 25.93 -14.08 1.29
CA LYS A 2 24.64 -13.62 0.67
C LYS A 2 23.80 -12.69 1.57
N SER A 3 23.86 -12.78 2.89
CA SER A 3 23.04 -11.99 3.81
C SER A 3 23.43 -10.50 3.90
N ASN A 4 24.71 -10.18 3.71
CA ASN A 4 25.20 -8.80 3.80
C ASN A 4 24.90 -7.97 2.54
N LEU A 5 24.89 -8.61 1.38
CA LEU A 5 24.56 -7.95 0.12
C LEU A 5 23.06 -7.63 0.05
N SER A 6 22.20 -8.56 0.52
CA SER A 6 20.75 -8.32 0.58
C SER A 6 20.38 -7.20 1.55
N ARG A 7 21.07 -7.06 2.69
CA ARG A 7 20.87 -5.95 3.63
C ARG A 7 21.31 -4.59 3.07
N LYS A 8 22.42 -4.56 2.30
CA LYS A 8 22.90 -3.32 1.67
C LYS A 8 21.96 -2.85 0.56
N LEU A 9 21.36 -3.79 -0.19
CA LEU A 9 20.41 -3.48 -1.26
C LEU A 9 18.99 -3.18 -0.75
N ALA A 10 18.62 -3.65 0.44
CA ALA A 10 17.27 -3.46 0.98
C ALA A 10 16.92 -1.97 1.17
N LYS A 11 17.85 -1.17 1.71
CA LYS A 11 17.62 0.27 1.94
C LYS A 11 17.36 1.05 0.65
N PRO A 12 18.22 0.98 -0.40
CA PRO A 12 17.96 1.68 -1.65
C PRO A 12 16.72 1.14 -2.39
N MET A 13 16.41 -0.16 -2.28
CA MET A 13 15.18 -0.71 -2.86
C MET A 13 13.92 -0.20 -2.16
N LEU A 14 13.94 -0.06 -0.83
CA LEU A 14 12.84 0.54 -0.07
C LEU A 14 12.65 2.02 -0.43
N PHE A 15 13.74 2.75 -0.58
CA PHE A 15 13.69 4.15 -1.00
C PHE A 15 13.10 4.29 -2.41
N LEU A 16 13.55 3.44 -3.35
CA LEU A 16 13.02 3.41 -4.71
C LEU A 16 11.52 3.06 -4.72
N ALA A 17 11.10 2.07 -3.93
CA ALA A 17 9.70 1.70 -3.81
C ALA A 17 8.85 2.85 -3.24
N ALA A 18 9.34 3.55 -2.22
CA ALA A 18 8.66 4.71 -1.64
C ALA A 18 8.57 5.87 -2.64
N PHE A 19 9.62 6.10 -3.43
CA PHE A 19 9.63 7.11 -4.47
C PHE A 19 8.63 6.81 -5.59
N ILE A 20 8.62 5.57 -6.09
CA ILE A 20 7.64 5.12 -7.10
C ILE A 20 6.22 5.23 -6.56
N TRP A 21 6.01 4.85 -5.30
CA TRP A 21 4.69 4.93 -4.69
C TRP A 21 4.23 6.37 -4.50
N GLY A 22 5.09 7.26 -4.03
CA GLY A 22 4.80 8.69 -3.88
C GLY A 22 4.45 9.37 -5.20
N THR A 23 5.22 9.13 -6.26
CA THR A 23 4.95 9.67 -7.59
C THR A 23 3.63 9.15 -8.19
N SER A 24 3.19 7.96 -7.79
CA SER A 24 1.93 7.38 -8.28
C SER A 24 0.69 8.21 -7.95
N PHE A 25 0.70 8.95 -6.84
CA PHE A 25 -0.41 9.85 -6.47
C PHE A 25 -0.59 11.00 -7.46
N PHE A 26 0.53 11.57 -7.92
CA PHE A 26 0.52 12.63 -8.93
C PHE A 26 0.01 12.13 -10.28
N ILE A 27 0.52 11.00 -10.72
CA ILE A 27 0.09 10.37 -11.98
C ILE A 27 -1.38 10.02 -11.91
N MET A 28 -1.84 9.44 -10.80
CA MET A 28 -3.25 9.10 -10.62
C MET A 28 -4.16 10.34 -10.65
N LYS A 29 -3.77 11.44 -9.99
CA LYS A 29 -4.57 12.66 -10.00
C LYS A 29 -4.76 13.20 -11.41
N ASN A 30 -3.66 13.32 -12.17
CA ASN A 30 -3.72 13.79 -13.56
C ASN A 30 -4.54 12.87 -14.48
N THR A 31 -4.50 11.55 -14.22
CA THR A 31 -5.27 10.58 -15.01
C THR A 31 -6.76 10.65 -14.66
N LEU A 32 -7.12 10.94 -13.41
CA LEU A 32 -8.51 11.05 -12.96
C LEU A 32 -9.25 12.24 -13.59
N ASP A 33 -8.54 13.24 -14.09
CA ASP A 33 -9.16 14.39 -14.79
C ASP A 33 -9.76 13.97 -16.14
N SER A 34 -9.29 12.87 -16.73
CA SER A 34 -9.74 12.37 -18.05
C SER A 34 -10.29 10.94 -18.01
N THR A 35 -10.13 10.21 -16.90
CA THR A 35 -10.47 8.78 -16.84
C THR A 35 -11.32 8.47 -15.59
N PRO A 36 -12.44 7.74 -15.74
CA PRO A 36 -13.24 7.32 -14.60
C PRO A 36 -12.46 6.45 -13.61
N VAL A 37 -12.75 6.60 -12.30
CA VAL A 37 -12.08 5.89 -11.20
C VAL A 37 -12.01 4.38 -11.41
N PHE A 38 -13.11 3.77 -11.87
CA PHE A 38 -13.17 2.31 -12.05
C PHE A 38 -12.24 1.81 -13.17
N TRP A 39 -12.06 2.56 -14.24
CA TRP A 39 -11.12 2.23 -15.30
C TRP A 39 -9.67 2.26 -14.80
N LEU A 40 -9.34 3.30 -14.04
CA LEU A 40 -8.02 3.43 -13.44
C LEU A 40 -7.69 2.26 -12.49
N LEU A 41 -8.64 1.89 -11.63
CA LEU A 41 -8.51 0.75 -10.72
C LEU A 41 -8.36 -0.56 -11.49
N THR A 42 -9.20 -0.79 -12.51
CA THR A 42 -9.13 -2.01 -13.32
C THR A 42 -7.78 -2.14 -14.01
N PHE A 43 -7.27 -1.06 -14.59
CA PHE A 43 -5.97 -1.05 -15.24
C PHE A 43 -4.84 -1.33 -14.24
N ARG A 44 -4.87 -0.69 -13.08
CA ARG A 44 -3.86 -0.85 -12.01
C ARG A 44 -3.82 -2.28 -11.48
N PHE A 45 -4.97 -2.84 -11.11
CA PHE A 45 -5.05 -4.21 -10.60
C PHE A 45 -4.81 -5.25 -11.70
N GLY A 46 -5.30 -5.01 -12.90
CA GLY A 46 -5.07 -5.87 -14.07
C GLY A 46 -3.59 -5.97 -14.42
N THR A 47 -2.90 -4.83 -14.53
CA THR A 47 -1.45 -4.80 -14.79
C THR A 47 -0.67 -5.49 -13.67
N GLY A 48 -1.02 -5.23 -12.41
CA GLY A 48 -0.41 -5.89 -11.25
C GLY A 48 -0.63 -7.41 -11.27
N ALA A 49 -1.83 -7.87 -11.58
CA ALA A 49 -2.16 -9.29 -11.67
C ALA A 49 -1.39 -10.00 -12.80
N ILE A 50 -1.28 -9.36 -13.98
CA ILE A 50 -0.51 -9.90 -15.10
C ILE A 50 0.97 -10.02 -14.73
N LEU A 51 1.58 -8.96 -14.20
CA LEU A 51 2.99 -8.95 -13.81
C LEU A 51 3.27 -10.01 -12.73
N LEU A 52 2.46 -10.06 -11.67
CA LEU A 52 2.60 -11.07 -10.62
C LEU A 52 2.38 -12.48 -11.17
N GLY A 53 1.42 -12.68 -12.07
CA GLY A 53 1.18 -13.95 -12.75
C GLY A 53 2.41 -14.43 -13.52
N LEU A 54 3.05 -13.53 -14.27
CA LEU A 54 4.28 -13.81 -15.01
C LEU A 54 5.45 -14.16 -14.08
N PHE A 55 5.62 -13.42 -12.98
CA PHE A 55 6.67 -13.71 -11.99
C PHE A 55 6.42 -15.03 -11.25
N CYS A 56 5.18 -15.36 -10.97
CA CYS A 56 4.80 -16.54 -10.21
C CYS A 56 4.52 -17.76 -11.07
N TRP A 57 4.76 -17.72 -12.37
CA TRP A 57 4.50 -18.80 -13.33
C TRP A 57 4.96 -20.18 -12.86
N LYS A 58 6.17 -20.28 -12.32
CA LYS A 58 6.71 -21.54 -11.80
C LYS A 58 5.96 -22.11 -10.58
N LYS A 59 5.18 -21.29 -9.88
CA LYS A 59 4.41 -21.66 -8.67
C LYS A 59 2.90 -21.72 -8.92
N TRP A 60 2.46 -21.68 -10.17
CA TRP A 60 1.05 -21.61 -10.53
C TRP A 60 0.20 -22.69 -9.88
N ARG A 61 0.68 -23.95 -9.90
CA ARG A 61 0.00 -25.09 -9.24
C ARG A 61 -0.23 -24.89 -7.73
N THR A 62 0.62 -24.11 -7.06
CA THR A 62 0.46 -23.82 -5.63
C THR A 62 -0.55 -22.70 -5.41
N ILE A 63 -0.59 -21.70 -6.30
CA ILE A 63 -1.49 -20.54 -6.23
C ILE A 63 -2.96 -20.97 -6.38
N PHE A 64 -3.23 -21.97 -7.21
CA PHE A 64 -4.57 -22.50 -7.45
C PHE A 64 -5.10 -23.46 -6.36
N LYS A 65 -4.36 -23.70 -5.27
CA LYS A 65 -4.93 -24.43 -4.13
C LYS A 65 -6.06 -23.61 -3.49
N LYS A 66 -7.16 -24.29 -3.13
CA LYS A 66 -8.39 -23.69 -2.59
C LYS A 66 -8.12 -22.73 -1.41
N ASP A 67 -7.19 -23.09 -0.52
CA ASP A 67 -6.84 -22.26 0.63
C ASP A 67 -6.18 -20.94 0.24
N TYR A 68 -5.32 -20.95 -0.79
CA TYR A 68 -4.67 -19.74 -1.28
C TYR A 68 -5.65 -18.82 -2.01
N ILE A 69 -6.57 -19.40 -2.80
CA ILE A 69 -7.60 -18.63 -3.51
C ILE A 69 -8.55 -17.96 -2.52
N TRP A 70 -9.01 -18.68 -1.51
CA TRP A 70 -9.93 -18.15 -0.50
C TRP A 70 -9.29 -17.02 0.32
N ARG A 71 -8.12 -17.28 0.89
CA ARG A 71 -7.38 -16.27 1.67
C ARG A 71 -6.93 -15.09 0.81
N GLY A 72 -6.44 -15.36 -0.38
CA GLY A 72 -6.04 -14.34 -1.36
C GLY A 72 -7.23 -13.52 -1.86
N GLY A 73 -8.38 -14.14 -2.05
CA GLY A 73 -9.62 -13.46 -2.44
C GLY A 73 -10.11 -12.48 -1.38
N ILE A 74 -10.12 -12.89 -0.11
CA ILE A 74 -10.48 -12.01 1.01
C ILE A 74 -9.50 -10.82 1.10
N LEU A 75 -8.20 -11.09 1.08
CA LEU A 75 -7.18 -10.03 1.11
C LEU A 75 -7.29 -9.11 -0.10
N GLY A 76 -7.53 -9.66 -1.28
CA GLY A 76 -7.72 -8.89 -2.51
C GLY A 76 -8.95 -8.00 -2.47
N ALA A 77 -10.07 -8.48 -1.89
CA ALA A 77 -11.29 -7.70 -1.72
C ALA A 77 -11.06 -6.51 -0.77
N PHE A 78 -10.42 -6.73 0.38
CA PHE A 78 -10.08 -5.64 1.30
C PHE A 78 -9.10 -4.64 0.67
N LEU A 79 -8.12 -5.14 -0.08
CA LEU A 79 -7.17 -4.29 -0.78
C LEU A 79 -7.87 -3.45 -1.85
N TYR A 80 -8.78 -4.05 -2.62
CA TYR A 80 -9.57 -3.33 -3.62
C TYR A 80 -10.42 -2.23 -2.98
N LEU A 81 -11.13 -2.53 -1.89
CA LEU A 81 -11.93 -1.55 -1.17
C LEU A 81 -11.09 -0.39 -0.62
N ALA A 82 -9.91 -0.68 -0.07
CA ALA A 82 -9.00 0.34 0.41
C ALA A 82 -8.52 1.25 -0.72
N TYR A 83 -8.12 0.69 -1.85
CA TYR A 83 -7.70 1.48 -3.01
C TYR A 83 -8.85 2.22 -3.69
N ALA A 84 -10.04 1.64 -3.70
CA ALA A 84 -11.23 2.32 -4.21
C ALA A 84 -11.53 3.56 -3.36
N ALA A 85 -11.60 3.42 -2.03
CA ALA A 85 -11.80 4.54 -1.11
C ALA A 85 -10.71 5.61 -1.28
N GLN A 86 -9.44 5.21 -1.37
CA GLN A 86 -8.31 6.11 -1.59
C GLN A 86 -8.43 6.86 -2.92
N THR A 87 -8.79 6.18 -4.00
CA THR A 87 -8.89 6.79 -5.33
C THR A 87 -10.10 7.73 -5.44
N PHE A 88 -11.23 7.36 -4.84
CA PHE A 88 -12.38 8.26 -4.71
C PHE A 88 -12.03 9.48 -3.87
N GLY A 89 -11.32 9.30 -2.76
CA GLY A 89 -10.81 10.42 -1.96
C GLY A 89 -9.92 11.35 -2.79
N LEU A 90 -9.09 10.82 -3.69
CA LEU A 90 -8.19 11.59 -4.53
C LEU A 90 -8.94 12.48 -5.55
N VAL A 91 -10.14 12.10 -5.97
CA VAL A 91 -10.99 12.96 -6.83
C VAL A 91 -11.29 14.28 -6.14
N TYR A 92 -11.59 14.25 -4.83
CA TYR A 92 -12.06 15.41 -4.06
C TYR A 92 -10.95 16.12 -3.29
N THR A 93 -9.70 15.61 -3.31
CA THR A 93 -8.58 16.18 -2.56
C THR A 93 -7.34 16.35 -3.42
N THR A 94 -6.30 16.95 -2.82
CA THR A 94 -4.99 17.04 -3.45
C THR A 94 -4.18 15.75 -3.27
N PRO A 95 -3.21 15.44 -4.16
CA PRO A 95 -2.32 14.30 -4.00
C PRO A 95 -1.62 14.29 -2.64
N SER A 96 -1.16 15.44 -2.17
CA SER A 96 -0.49 15.58 -0.87
C SER A 96 -1.40 15.18 0.29
N LYS A 97 -2.61 15.75 0.36
CA LYS A 97 -3.56 15.40 1.42
C LYS A 97 -3.93 13.92 1.43
N ASN A 98 -4.17 13.35 0.25
CA ASN A 98 -4.50 11.94 0.13
C ASN A 98 -3.32 11.05 0.52
N ALA A 99 -2.08 11.39 0.14
CA ALA A 99 -0.88 10.67 0.51
C ALA A 99 -0.66 10.70 2.04
N PHE A 100 -0.81 11.87 2.68
CA PHE A 100 -0.70 12.00 4.13
C PHE A 100 -1.79 11.23 4.88
N LEU A 101 -3.05 11.35 4.44
CA LEU A 101 -4.14 10.54 4.99
C LEU A 101 -3.88 9.05 4.86
N THR A 102 -3.38 8.61 3.72
CA THR A 102 -2.98 7.22 3.53
C THR A 102 -1.87 6.83 4.50
N ALA A 103 -0.85 7.66 4.67
CA ALA A 103 0.27 7.40 5.60
C ALA A 103 -0.18 7.22 7.06
N THR A 104 -1.39 7.68 7.42
CA THR A 104 -1.97 7.47 8.77
C THR A 104 -2.09 5.98 9.13
N TYR A 105 -2.10 5.06 8.15
CA TYR A 105 -2.06 3.62 8.48
C TYR A 105 -0.79 3.23 9.25
N CYS A 106 0.31 3.93 9.05
CA CYS A 106 1.55 3.69 9.81
C CYS A 106 1.35 3.92 11.31
N VAL A 107 0.40 4.81 11.66
CA VAL A 107 -0.02 5.05 13.04
C VAL A 107 -1.01 3.98 13.51
N LEU A 108 -2.02 3.72 12.69
CA LEU A 108 -3.13 2.82 13.06
C LEU A 108 -2.67 1.37 13.24
N VAL A 109 -1.76 0.88 12.41
CA VAL A 109 -1.31 -0.52 12.42
C VAL A 109 -0.70 -0.95 13.76
N PRO A 110 0.25 -0.21 14.37
CA PRO A 110 0.80 -0.57 15.68
C PRO A 110 -0.25 -0.59 16.80
N PHE A 111 -1.22 0.34 16.77
CA PHE A 111 -2.28 0.39 17.78
C PHE A 111 -3.30 -0.74 17.60
N LEU A 112 -3.68 -1.06 16.36
CA LEU A 112 -4.52 -2.23 16.07
C LEU A 112 -3.83 -3.52 16.47
N TYR A 113 -2.54 -3.64 16.20
CA TYR A 113 -1.74 -4.79 16.61
C TYR A 113 -1.67 -4.92 18.14
N TRP A 114 -1.52 -3.82 18.87
CA TRP A 114 -1.59 -3.81 20.32
C TRP A 114 -2.96 -4.29 20.83
N TRP A 115 -4.02 -3.78 20.24
CA TRP A 115 -5.37 -4.16 20.65
C TRP A 115 -5.67 -5.65 20.41
N LEU A 116 -5.26 -6.19 19.26
CA LEU A 116 -5.45 -7.59 18.90
C LEU A 116 -4.43 -8.55 19.53
N GLY A 117 -3.16 -8.13 19.57
CA GLY A 117 -2.02 -8.98 19.94
C GLY A 117 -1.45 -8.77 21.35
N LYS A 118 -2.02 -7.86 22.16
CA LYS A 118 -1.59 -7.50 23.53
C LYS A 118 -0.12 -7.07 23.68
N GLN A 119 0.60 -6.82 22.58
CA GLN A 119 1.95 -6.28 22.63
C GLN A 119 1.88 -4.75 22.58
N ARG A 120 2.42 -4.10 23.61
CA ARG A 120 2.42 -2.63 23.73
C ARG A 120 3.30 -2.00 22.64
N PRO A 121 2.85 -0.91 21.98
CA PRO A 121 3.69 -0.18 21.04
C PRO A 121 4.91 0.38 21.75
N ASP A 122 6.06 0.33 21.10
CA ASP A 122 7.30 0.92 21.58
C ASP A 122 7.21 2.45 21.58
N ARG A 123 8.05 3.10 22.40
CA ARG A 123 8.13 4.58 22.51
C ARG A 123 8.38 5.23 21.14
N TYR A 124 9.15 4.57 20.27
CA TYR A 124 9.40 5.02 18.91
C TYR A 124 8.13 4.98 18.03
N ASN A 125 7.28 3.99 18.23
CA ASN A 125 6.00 3.90 17.50
C ASN A 125 5.05 5.04 17.93
N ILE A 126 5.03 5.39 19.21
CA ILE A 126 4.22 6.49 19.72
C ILE A 126 4.74 7.83 19.18
N LEU A 127 6.06 8.05 19.20
CA LEU A 127 6.67 9.25 18.65
C LEU A 127 6.39 9.39 17.14
N ALA A 128 6.55 8.31 16.39
CA ALA A 128 6.24 8.30 14.96
C ALA A 128 4.77 8.61 14.70
N ALA A 129 3.86 8.10 15.54
CA ALA A 129 2.43 8.38 15.47
C ALA A 129 2.14 9.88 15.66
N VAL A 130 2.72 10.49 16.68
CA VAL A 130 2.55 11.93 16.97
C VAL A 130 3.10 12.79 15.83
N LEU A 131 4.28 12.47 15.32
CA LEU A 131 4.87 13.18 14.18
C LEU A 131 4.04 13.04 12.90
N CYS A 132 3.48 11.84 12.67
CA CYS A 132 2.60 11.60 11.52
C CYS A 132 1.31 12.44 11.62
N ILE A 133 0.65 12.45 12.79
CA ILE A 133 -0.58 13.24 13.03
C ILE A 133 -0.28 14.73 12.87
N ALA A 134 0.84 15.21 13.43
CA ALA A 134 1.25 16.61 13.26
C ALA A 134 1.48 16.96 11.78
N GLY A 135 2.13 16.07 11.01
CA GLY A 135 2.33 16.23 9.58
C GLY A 135 1.02 16.28 8.79
N VAL A 136 0.05 15.43 9.13
CA VAL A 136 -1.29 15.44 8.50
C VAL A 136 -2.04 16.74 8.81
N GLY A 137 -1.89 17.27 10.03
CA GLY A 137 -2.55 18.52 10.44
C GLY A 137 -1.98 19.78 9.77
N LEU A 138 -0.77 19.71 9.22
CA LEU A 138 -0.10 20.83 8.53
C LEU A 138 -0.36 20.88 7.02
N VAL A 139 -1.01 19.88 6.43
CA VAL A 139 -1.31 19.73 5.00
C VAL A 139 -2.78 19.91 4.70
#